data_5685a3c86c50eee5ae3b894f3e2a836d
#
_entry.id   5685a3c86c50eee5ae3b894f3e2a836d
#
_cell.length_a   1.000
_cell.length_b   1.000
_cell.length_c   1.000
_cell.angle_alpha   90.00
_cell.angle_beta   90.00
_cell.angle_gamma   90.00
#
_symmetry.space_group_name_H-M   'P 1'
#
loop_
_entity.id
_entity.type
_entity.pdbx_description
1 polymer ?
#
loop_
_entity_poly.entity_id
_entity_poly.type
_entity_poly.pdbx_seq_one_letter_code
_entity_poly.pdbx_strand_id
1 'polypeptide(L)' 'MCLAVPARIEKIEKNGAFVDFGGVRKKISLGLLKDVRRGDYVLVHAGFAIGKVQKSEAEDTLKILKEIEKFSGP' A
#
# COMPACT_ATOMS: atom_id res chain seq x y z
N MET A 1 12.31 -9.55 -6.72
CA MET A 1 12.12 -8.77 -5.49
C MET A 1 11.11 -7.67 -5.71
N CYS A 2 10.19 -7.56 -4.81
CA CYS A 2 9.17 -6.53 -4.90
C CYS A 2 9.73 -5.19 -4.42
N LEU A 3 9.73 -4.20 -5.29
CA LEU A 3 10.29 -2.90 -4.96
C LEU A 3 9.25 -1.96 -4.34
N ALA A 4 8.01 -2.11 -4.73
CA ALA A 4 6.92 -1.30 -4.21
C ALA A 4 5.66 -2.15 -4.13
N VAL A 5 4.88 -1.93 -3.09
CA VAL A 5 3.65 -2.69 -2.84
C VAL A 5 2.50 -1.71 -2.71
N PRO A 6 1.37 -1.93 -3.40
CA PRO A 6 0.21 -1.07 -3.22
C PRO A 6 -0.43 -1.31 -1.86
N ALA A 7 -0.92 -0.23 -1.26
CA ALA A 7 -1.61 -0.28 0.02
C ALA A 7 -2.72 0.75 0.04
N ARG A 8 -3.79 0.45 0.77
CA ARG A 8 -4.92 1.35 0.89
C ARG A 8 -4.76 2.23 2.13
N ILE A 9 -4.99 3.51 1.96
CA ILE A 9 -4.91 4.45 3.07
C ILE A 9 -6.14 4.29 3.96
N GLU A 10 -5.89 3.96 5.22
CA GLU A 10 -6.94 3.79 6.22
C GLU A 10 -7.15 5.06 7.04
N LYS A 11 -6.06 5.74 7.38
CA LYS A 11 -6.11 6.93 8.21
C LYS A 11 -4.92 7.80 7.91
N ILE A 12 -5.16 9.08 7.70
CA ILE A 12 -4.09 10.05 7.46
C ILE A 12 -3.79 10.78 8.76
N GLU A 13 -2.51 10.86 9.09
CA GLU A 13 -2.02 11.58 10.27
C GLU A 13 -1.08 12.70 9.84
N LYS A 14 -0.69 13.52 10.80
CA LYS A 14 0.15 14.68 10.53
C LYS A 14 1.46 14.33 9.83
N ASN A 15 2.10 13.23 10.23
CA ASN A 15 3.40 12.84 9.72
C ASN A 15 3.39 11.56 8.91
N GLY A 16 2.23 11.12 8.45
CA GLY A 16 2.15 9.90 7.69
C GLY A 16 0.74 9.37 7.60
N ALA A 17 0.64 8.08 7.37
CA ALA A 17 -0.67 7.44 7.26
C ALA A 17 -0.58 5.99 7.70
N PHE A 18 -1.68 5.48 8.20
CA PHE A 18 -1.85 4.05 8.38
C PHE A 18 -2.41 3.47 7.10
N VAL A 19 -1.78 2.43 6.61
CA VAL A 19 -2.19 1.78 5.36
C VAL A 19 -2.41 0.30 5.59
N ASP A 20 -3.22 -0.29 4.73
CA ASP A 20 -3.56 -1.70 4.78
C ASP A 20 -2.98 -2.40 3.55
N PHE A 21 -2.15 -3.40 3.80
CA PHE A 21 -1.54 -4.24 2.77
C PHE A 21 -2.28 -5.56 2.62
N GLY A 22 -3.60 -5.50 2.53
CA GLY A 22 -4.37 -6.74 2.39
C GLY A 22 -4.56 -7.47 3.70
N GLY A 23 -4.84 -6.75 4.77
CA GLY A 23 -5.07 -7.31 6.10
C GLY A 23 -4.01 -6.95 7.12
N VAL A 24 -2.87 -6.47 6.66
CA VAL A 24 -1.80 -6.03 7.57
C VAL A 24 -1.73 -4.51 7.52
N ARG A 25 -1.86 -3.89 8.68
CA ARG A 25 -1.82 -2.43 8.80
C ARG A 25 -0.47 -1.98 9.29
N LYS A 26 0.06 -0.94 8.65
CA LYS A 26 1.32 -0.34 9.05
C LYS A 26 1.26 1.17 8.89
N LYS A 27 2.05 1.86 9.68
CA LYS A 27 2.22 3.29 9.54
C LYS A 27 3.37 3.54 8.56
N ILE A 28 3.11 4.41 7.58
CA ILE A 28 4.12 4.78 6.59
C ILE A 28 4.23 6.30 6.51
N SER A 29 5.32 6.76 5.92
CA SER A 29 5.50 8.16 5.61
C SER A 29 4.89 8.45 4.25
N LEU A 30 4.14 9.55 4.14
CA LEU A 30 3.62 9.98 2.85
C LEU A 30 4.66 10.70 2.01
N GLY A 31 5.78 11.07 2.62
CA GLY A 31 6.82 11.78 1.90
C GLY A 31 6.31 13.08 1.32
N LEU A 32 6.43 13.22 0.01
CA LEU A 32 5.99 14.43 -0.69
C LEU A 32 4.57 14.34 -1.24
N LEU A 33 3.89 13.23 -1.04
CA LEU A 33 2.52 13.09 -1.52
C LEU A 33 1.58 13.93 -0.68
N LYS A 34 0.81 14.80 -1.34
CA LYS A 34 -0.10 15.73 -0.66
C LYS A 34 -1.56 15.50 -1.01
N ASP A 35 -1.84 14.91 -2.14
CA ASP A 35 -3.20 14.76 -2.66
C ASP A 35 -3.78 13.39 -2.40
N VAL A 36 -3.50 12.83 -1.24
CA VAL A 36 -4.00 11.51 -0.87
C VAL A 36 -5.14 11.64 0.14
N ARG A 37 -6.08 10.72 0.05
CA ARG A 37 -7.25 10.69 0.92
C ARG A 37 -7.45 9.26 1.45
N ARG A 38 -8.19 9.17 2.52
CA ARG A 38 -8.62 7.89 3.05
C ARG A 38 -9.33 7.09 1.95
N GLY A 39 -8.94 5.85 1.79
CA GLY A 39 -9.47 4.98 0.74
C GLY A 39 -8.65 4.96 -0.53
N ASP A 40 -7.72 5.91 -0.70
CA ASP A 40 -6.83 5.92 -1.86
C ASP A 40 -5.80 4.80 -1.73
N TYR A 41 -5.31 4.34 -2.87
CA TYR A 41 -4.22 3.37 -2.93
C TYR A 41 -2.93 4.07 -3.29
N VAL A 42 -1.86 3.71 -2.61
CA VAL A 42 -0.53 4.26 -2.87
C VAL A 42 0.47 3.12 -2.99
N LEU A 43 1.54 3.38 -3.74
CA LEU A 43 2.67 2.47 -3.78
C LEU A 43 3.60 2.78 -2.62
N VAL A 44 3.94 1.75 -1.86
CA VAL A 44 4.81 1.89 -0.69
C VAL A 44 6.11 1.15 -0.94
N HIS A 45 7.23 1.85 -0.71
CA HIS A 45 8.56 1.28 -0.84
C HIS A 45 9.37 1.70 0.39
N ALA A 46 9.89 0.70 1.10
CA ALA A 46 10.73 0.92 2.28
C ALA A 46 10.08 1.86 3.33
N GLY A 47 8.77 1.77 3.47
CA GLY A 47 8.04 2.57 4.45
C GLY A 47 7.63 3.95 3.97
N PHE A 48 7.85 4.28 2.70
CA PHE A 48 7.46 5.57 2.10
C PHE A 48 6.47 5.36 0.97
N ALA A 49 5.45 6.21 0.92
CA ALA A 49 4.57 6.26 -0.22
C ALA A 49 5.27 7.01 -1.35
N ILE A 50 5.38 6.38 -2.51
CA ILE A 50 6.10 6.96 -3.63
C ILE A 50 5.19 7.40 -4.77
N GLY A 51 3.92 7.04 -4.72
CA GLY A 51 2.98 7.46 -5.75
C GLY A 51 1.60 6.91 -5.49
N LYS A 52 0.61 7.44 -6.19
CA LYS A 52 -0.76 6.93 -6.14
C LYS A 52 -0.97 5.93 -7.25
N VAL A 53 -1.82 4.94 -7.01
CA VAL A 53 -2.20 3.98 -8.03
C VAL A 53 -3.72 3.92 -8.11
N GLN A 54 -4.24 3.47 -9.25
CA GLN A 54 -5.66 3.28 -9.39
C GLN A 54 -6.11 2.09 -8.55
N LYS A 55 -7.30 2.19 -8.00
CA LYS A 55 -7.85 1.15 -7.13
C LYS A 55 -7.85 -0.23 -7.81
N SER A 56 -8.27 -0.30 -9.06
CA SER A 56 -8.31 -1.57 -9.76
C SER A 56 -6.93 -2.21 -9.92
N GLU A 57 -5.93 -1.40 -10.23
CA GLU A 57 -4.55 -1.91 -10.36
C GLU A 57 -4.00 -2.38 -9.02
N ALA A 58 -4.28 -1.64 -7.97
CA ALA A 58 -3.82 -2.01 -6.63
C ALA A 58 -4.47 -3.30 -6.16
N GLU A 59 -5.76 -3.46 -6.37
CA GLU A 59 -6.48 -4.66 -5.98
C GLU A 59 -5.98 -5.88 -6.74
N ASP A 60 -5.75 -5.75 -8.05
CA ASP A 60 -5.23 -6.84 -8.86
C ASP A 60 -3.84 -7.26 -8.39
N THR A 61 -2.97 -6.32 -8.11
CA THR A 61 -1.62 -6.60 -7.64
C THR A 61 -1.64 -7.28 -6.27
N LEU A 62 -2.46 -6.79 -5.35
CA LEU A 62 -2.59 -7.39 -4.03
C LEU A 62 -3.15 -8.81 -4.10
N LYS A 63 -4.08 -9.04 -5.00
CA LYS A 63 -4.63 -10.37 -5.21
C LYS A 63 -3.57 -11.34 -5.70
N ILE A 64 -2.74 -10.92 -6.65
CA ILE A 64 -1.66 -11.74 -7.17
C ILE A 64 -0.65 -12.06 -6.07
N LEU A 65 -0.27 -11.07 -5.27
CA LEU A 65 0.66 -11.27 -4.17
C LEU A 65 0.11 -12.28 -3.16
N LYS A 66 -1.16 -12.22 -2.89
CA LYS A 66 -1.82 -13.14 -1.97
C LYS A 66 -1.76 -14.57 -2.50
N GLU A 67 -1.98 -14.75 -3.81
CA GLU A 67 -1.88 -16.06 -4.44
C GLU A 67 -0.47 -16.62 -4.40
N ILE A 68 0.52 -15.76 -4.63
CA ILE A 68 1.93 -16.18 -4.54
C ILE A 68 2.27 -16.64 -3.12
N GLU A 69 1.81 -15.94 -2.11
CA GLU A 69 2.02 -16.34 -0.73
C GLU A 69 1.42 -17.72 -0.43
N LYS A 70 0.26 -18.01 -1.00
CA LYS A 70 -0.38 -19.31 -0.85
C LYS A 70 0.49 -20.43 -1.40
N PHE A 71 1.13 -20.21 -2.55
CA PHE A 71 1.93 -21.23 -3.20
C PHE A 71 3.33 -21.34 -2.63
N SER A 72 3.89 -20.26 -2.12
CA SER A 72 5.25 -20.25 -1.59
C SER A 72 5.31 -20.57 -0.11
N GLY A 73 4.20 -20.59 0.57
CA GLY A 73 4.16 -20.91 1.99
C GLY A 73 4.48 -22.37 2.26
N PRO A 74 4.96 -22.67 3.44
CA PRO A 74 5.13 -24.06 3.86
C PRO A 74 3.78 -24.73 4.01
#